data_af8f13cfb2771ce893b3e8ba65dda20b
#
_entry.id   af8f13cfb2771ce893b3e8ba65dda20b
#
_cell.length_a   1.000
_cell.length_b   1.000
_cell.length_c   1.000
_cell.angle_alpha   90.00
_cell.angle_beta   90.00
_cell.angle_gamma   90.00
#
_symmetry.space_group_name_H-M   'P 1'
#
loop_
_entity.id
_entity.type
_entity.pdbx_description
1 polymer ?
#
loop_
_entity_poly.entity_id
_entity_poly.type
_entity_poly.pdbx_seq_one_letter_code
_entity_poly.pdbx_strand_id
1 'polypeptide(L)'
;SGGFVKETYEAAWWAFSTRHFQLVTTKLEGERMLIAGMLSTIPAIVINSLLFPLLLVAIGITSTDSGSLGEFLILSVSAPVGEEVCKALFVLSLYKLIDSPKRGFQIGFSVGLGFALLENLQYIMISLSGGAISYSFTAIVRGVGSIPGHAFWTGLSGVSIGWYLCCLLYTSEAADDR
;
A
#
# COMPACT_ATOMS: atom_id res chain seq x y z
N SER A 1 -26.66 -1.89 -7.54
CA SER A 1 -25.64 -1.89 -6.47
C SER A 1 -24.22 -1.51 -6.94
N GLY A 2 -23.93 -1.60 -8.25
CA GLY A 2 -22.63 -1.16 -8.81
C GLY A 2 -22.44 0.37 -8.87
N GLY A 3 -23.53 1.14 -8.91
CA GLY A 3 -23.49 2.59 -8.97
C GLY A 3 -22.95 3.24 -7.70
N PHE A 4 -23.34 2.76 -6.54
CA PHE A 4 -22.95 3.33 -5.24
C PHE A 4 -21.42 3.23 -4.98
N VAL A 5 -20.80 2.11 -5.33
CA VAL A 5 -19.35 1.92 -5.18
C VAL A 5 -18.59 2.85 -6.13
N LYS A 6 -19.07 3.00 -7.35
CA LYS A 6 -18.48 3.89 -8.36
C LYS A 6 -18.60 5.35 -7.94
N GLU A 7 -19.76 5.78 -7.49
CA GLU A 7 -20.01 7.16 -7.04
C GLU A 7 -19.21 7.49 -5.77
N THR A 8 -19.10 6.55 -4.83
CA THR A 8 -18.29 6.73 -3.62
C THR A 8 -16.80 6.82 -3.96
N TYR A 9 -16.31 6.00 -4.88
CA TYR A 9 -14.96 6.05 -5.39
C TYR A 9 -14.68 7.37 -6.12
N GLU A 10 -15.57 7.78 -7.01
CA GLU A 10 -15.44 9.05 -7.73
C GLU A 10 -15.51 10.26 -6.79
N ALA A 11 -16.36 10.24 -5.79
CA ALA A 11 -16.47 11.31 -4.78
C ALA A 11 -15.22 11.37 -3.88
N ALA A 12 -14.70 10.23 -3.41
CA ALA A 12 -13.48 10.17 -2.63
C ALA A 12 -12.27 10.62 -3.47
N TRP A 13 -12.19 10.20 -4.72
CA TRP A 13 -11.17 10.65 -5.67
C TRP A 13 -11.28 12.16 -5.94
N TRP A 14 -12.49 12.68 -6.16
CA TRP A 14 -12.75 14.11 -6.35
C TRP A 14 -12.38 14.95 -5.12
N ALA A 15 -12.78 14.53 -3.93
CA ALA A 15 -12.45 15.23 -2.69
C ALA A 15 -10.93 15.31 -2.46
N PHE A 16 -10.19 14.31 -2.90
CA PHE A 16 -8.74 14.26 -2.75
C PHE A 16 -7.99 14.97 -3.89
N SER A 17 -8.53 14.98 -5.11
CA SER A 17 -7.91 15.60 -6.29
C SER A 17 -8.16 17.10 -6.41
N THR A 18 -9.18 17.64 -5.71
CA THR A 18 -9.56 19.04 -5.85
C THR A 18 -8.71 19.97 -4.97
N ARG A 19 -8.17 20.97 -5.63
CA ARG A 19 -7.60 22.25 -5.17
C ARG A 19 -6.22 22.29 -4.52
N HIS A 20 -5.73 21.30 -3.81
CA HIS A 20 -4.39 21.37 -3.20
C HIS A 20 -3.35 20.51 -3.92
N PHE A 21 -3.79 19.56 -4.69
CA PHE A 21 -2.98 18.69 -5.54
C PHE A 21 -3.49 18.84 -6.98
N GLN A 22 -3.23 19.95 -7.65
CA GLN A 22 -3.50 20.06 -9.09
C GLN A 22 -2.61 19.06 -9.83
N LEU A 23 -3.15 17.87 -10.00
CA LEU A 23 -2.46 16.77 -10.61
C LEU A 23 -3.29 16.27 -11.75
N VAL A 24 -2.75 16.49 -12.91
CA VAL A 24 -3.24 15.91 -14.15
C VAL A 24 -2.89 14.42 -14.12
N THR A 25 -3.67 13.66 -13.36
CA THR A 25 -3.63 12.20 -13.46
C THR A 25 -4.75 11.79 -14.39
N THR A 26 -4.41 11.12 -15.48
CA THR A 26 -5.44 10.54 -16.33
C THR A 26 -6.16 9.42 -15.56
N LYS A 27 -7.43 9.16 -15.90
CA LYS A 27 -8.20 8.05 -15.30
C LYS A 27 -7.44 6.73 -15.40
N LEU A 28 -6.82 6.48 -16.56
CA LEU A 28 -6.05 5.26 -16.82
C LEU A 28 -4.81 5.14 -15.91
N GLU A 29 -4.13 6.25 -15.62
CA GLU A 29 -2.99 6.23 -14.68
C GLU A 29 -3.44 5.95 -13.26
N GLY A 30 -4.55 6.55 -12.82
CA GLY A 30 -5.14 6.29 -11.51
C GLY A 30 -5.52 4.82 -11.34
N GLU A 31 -6.12 4.21 -12.33
CA GLU A 31 -6.45 2.78 -12.33
C GLU A 31 -5.19 1.91 -12.24
N ARG A 32 -4.14 2.22 -13.01
CA ARG A 32 -2.85 1.50 -12.93
C ARG A 32 -2.21 1.57 -11.56
N MET A 33 -2.24 2.74 -10.91
CA MET A 33 -1.70 2.92 -9.56
C MET A 33 -2.46 2.09 -8.53
N LEU A 34 -3.80 2.08 -8.58
CA LEU A 34 -4.63 1.27 -7.69
C LEU A 34 -4.40 -0.24 -7.92
N ILE A 35 -4.37 -0.67 -9.18
CA ILE A 35 -4.11 -2.08 -9.51
C ILE A 35 -2.71 -2.49 -9.04
N ALA A 36 -1.70 -1.64 -9.21
CA ALA A 36 -0.36 -1.90 -8.70
C ALA A 36 -0.39 -2.11 -7.17
N GLY A 37 -1.15 -1.29 -6.44
CA GLY A 37 -1.36 -1.45 -5.01
C GLY A 37 -2.04 -2.79 -4.66
N MET A 38 -3.12 -3.13 -5.34
CA MET A 38 -3.78 -4.42 -5.14
C MET A 38 -2.85 -5.60 -5.42
N LEU A 39 -2.06 -5.54 -6.48
CA LEU A 39 -1.11 -6.60 -6.82
C LEU A 39 0.03 -6.72 -5.81
N SER A 40 0.41 -5.63 -5.14
CA SER A 40 1.45 -5.66 -4.11
C SER A 40 1.06 -6.44 -2.85
N THR A 41 -0.22 -6.73 -2.64
CA THR A 41 -0.68 -7.61 -1.55
C THR A 41 -0.23 -9.06 -1.75
N ILE A 42 -0.08 -9.51 -2.99
CA ILE A 42 0.28 -10.91 -3.30
C ILE A 42 1.65 -11.26 -2.71
N PRO A 43 2.76 -10.56 -3.05
CA PRO A 43 4.05 -10.86 -2.46
C PRO A 43 4.08 -10.57 -0.95
N ALA A 44 3.33 -9.59 -0.43
CA ALA A 44 3.23 -9.34 0.99
C ALA A 44 2.62 -10.54 1.75
N ILE A 45 1.55 -11.14 1.21
CA ILE A 45 0.96 -12.36 1.77
C ILE A 45 1.97 -13.51 1.75
N VAL A 46 2.68 -13.72 0.66
CA VAL A 46 3.70 -14.78 0.56
C VAL A 46 4.80 -14.59 1.59
N ILE A 47 5.27 -13.35 1.77
CA ILE A 47 6.29 -13.04 2.78
C ILE A 47 5.76 -13.34 4.18
N ASN A 48 4.59 -12.82 4.53
CA ASN A 48 4.06 -12.89 5.90
C ASN A 48 3.54 -14.29 6.26
N SER A 49 2.95 -15.01 5.31
CA SER A 49 2.32 -16.32 5.57
C SER A 49 3.22 -17.51 5.28
N LEU A 50 4.31 -17.33 4.55
CA LEU A 50 5.19 -18.43 4.16
C LEU A 50 6.67 -18.16 4.48
N LEU A 51 7.25 -17.11 3.91
CA LEU A 51 8.71 -16.93 3.97
C LEU A 51 9.18 -16.56 5.36
N PHE A 52 8.51 -15.64 6.04
CA PHE A 52 8.89 -15.22 7.37
C PHE A 52 8.66 -16.31 8.44
N PRO A 53 7.53 -17.03 8.47
CA PRO A 53 7.37 -18.20 9.34
C PRO A 53 8.45 -19.27 9.11
N LEU A 54 8.84 -19.56 7.86
CA LEU A 54 9.94 -20.48 7.56
C LEU A 54 11.28 -19.97 8.12
N LEU A 55 11.55 -18.67 8.02
CA LEU A 55 12.73 -18.06 8.64
C LEU A 55 12.70 -18.20 10.16
N LEU A 56 11.56 -17.96 10.81
CA LEU A 56 11.40 -18.13 12.26
C LEU A 56 11.72 -19.57 12.69
N VAL A 57 11.20 -20.56 11.97
CA VAL A 57 11.51 -21.98 12.21
C VAL A 57 13.00 -22.26 12.07
N ALA A 58 13.64 -21.72 11.04
CA ALA A 58 15.08 -21.91 10.81
C ALA A 58 15.97 -21.35 11.93
N ILE A 59 15.49 -20.33 12.65
CA ILE A 59 16.21 -19.76 13.82
C ILE A 59 15.70 -20.30 15.16
N GLY A 60 14.87 -21.36 15.15
CA GLY A 60 14.40 -22.06 16.34
C GLY A 60 13.11 -21.56 16.96
N ILE A 61 12.40 -20.62 16.31
CA ILE A 61 11.09 -20.14 16.75
C ILE A 61 10.03 -20.94 15.98
N THR A 62 9.54 -22.03 16.59
CA THR A 62 8.68 -23.02 15.92
C THR A 62 7.19 -22.77 16.08
N SER A 63 6.77 -21.98 17.08
CA SER A 63 5.34 -21.63 17.28
C SER A 63 5.02 -20.25 16.75
N THR A 64 3.96 -20.21 15.96
CA THR A 64 3.31 -18.98 15.47
C THR A 64 1.86 -18.88 15.96
N ASP A 65 1.50 -19.68 16.95
CA ASP A 65 0.16 -19.67 17.54
C ASP A 65 -0.11 -18.37 18.29
N SER A 66 -1.39 -18.12 18.56
CA SER A 66 -1.81 -16.88 19.21
C SER A 66 -1.15 -16.70 20.60
N GLY A 67 -0.56 -15.53 20.80
CA GLY A 67 0.22 -15.15 21.99
C GLY A 67 1.69 -15.63 21.98
N SER A 68 2.15 -16.31 20.93
CA SER A 68 3.54 -16.74 20.82
C SER A 68 4.47 -15.60 20.37
N LEU A 69 5.78 -15.77 20.63
CA LEU A 69 6.82 -14.87 20.10
C LEU A 69 6.80 -14.83 18.57
N GLY A 70 6.52 -15.96 17.92
CA GLY A 70 6.44 -16.03 16.47
C GLY A 70 5.30 -15.18 15.91
N GLU A 71 4.10 -15.27 16.50
CA GLU A 71 2.98 -14.39 16.12
C GLU A 71 3.36 -12.91 16.33
N PHE A 72 3.92 -12.57 17.48
CA PHE A 72 4.35 -11.20 17.77
C PHE A 72 5.32 -10.67 16.70
N LEU A 73 6.32 -11.45 16.31
CA LEU A 73 7.29 -11.05 15.28
C LEU A 73 6.65 -10.92 13.89
N ILE A 74 5.71 -11.80 13.55
CA ILE A 74 4.98 -11.69 12.28
C ILE A 74 4.17 -10.39 12.24
N LEU A 75 3.39 -10.12 13.27
CA LEU A 75 2.49 -8.95 13.30
C LEU A 75 3.21 -7.62 13.48
N SER A 76 4.32 -7.61 14.27
CA SER A 76 5.00 -6.36 14.63
C SER A 76 6.21 -6.03 13.75
N VAL A 77 6.77 -7.02 13.05
CA VAL A 77 7.97 -6.84 12.22
C VAL A 77 7.70 -7.22 10.77
N SER A 78 7.33 -8.50 10.52
CA SER A 78 7.18 -8.98 9.14
C SER A 78 6.09 -8.24 8.39
N ALA A 79 4.89 -8.13 8.96
CA ALA A 79 3.77 -7.50 8.27
C ALA A 79 4.05 -6.02 7.96
N PRO A 80 4.39 -5.15 8.94
CA PRO A 80 4.63 -3.75 8.63
C PRO A 80 5.78 -3.52 7.64
N VAL A 81 6.91 -4.21 7.83
CA VAL A 81 8.09 -4.02 6.98
C VAL A 81 7.89 -4.66 5.61
N GLY A 82 7.42 -5.91 5.57
CA GLY A 82 7.23 -6.66 4.33
C GLY A 82 6.21 -5.99 3.41
N GLU A 83 5.11 -5.51 3.97
CA GLU A 83 4.08 -4.80 3.21
C GLU A 83 4.59 -3.48 2.63
N GLU A 84 5.29 -2.66 3.45
CA GLU A 84 5.82 -1.39 2.95
C GLU A 84 6.90 -1.59 1.89
N VAL A 85 7.77 -2.60 2.03
CA VAL A 85 8.75 -2.96 1.00
C VAL A 85 8.04 -3.38 -0.29
N CYS A 86 7.04 -4.24 -0.21
CA CYS A 86 6.27 -4.66 -1.38
C CYS A 86 5.61 -3.46 -2.06
N LYS A 87 4.91 -2.61 -1.31
CA LYS A 87 4.27 -1.40 -1.85
C LYS A 87 5.29 -0.46 -2.49
N ALA A 88 6.44 -0.22 -1.85
CA ALA A 88 7.50 0.62 -2.39
C ALA A 88 8.07 0.08 -3.72
N LEU A 89 8.24 -1.24 -3.85
CA LEU A 89 8.66 -1.86 -5.12
C LEU A 89 7.63 -1.65 -6.23
N PHE A 90 6.34 -1.71 -5.90
CA PHE A 90 5.29 -1.42 -6.88
C PHE A 90 5.20 0.07 -7.23
N VAL A 91 5.45 0.98 -6.30
CA VAL A 91 5.65 2.41 -6.61
C VAL A 91 6.83 2.59 -7.56
N LEU A 92 7.95 1.94 -7.27
CA LEU A 92 9.15 2.00 -8.12
C LEU A 92 8.90 1.42 -9.52
N SER A 93 8.04 0.40 -9.66
CA SER A 93 7.67 -0.12 -10.99
C SER A 93 6.99 0.92 -11.89
N LEU A 94 6.43 1.96 -11.28
CA LEU A 94 5.80 3.09 -11.95
C LEU A 94 6.74 4.30 -12.12
N TYR A 95 8.06 4.10 -12.00
CA TYR A 95 9.07 5.16 -11.99
C TYR A 95 8.96 6.13 -13.18
N LYS A 96 8.55 5.67 -14.35
CA LYS A 96 8.35 6.52 -15.55
C LYS A 96 7.25 7.57 -15.39
N LEU A 97 6.39 7.43 -14.39
CA LEU A 97 5.35 8.40 -14.07
C LEU A 97 5.78 9.37 -12.97
N ILE A 98 6.98 9.15 -12.38
CA ILE A 98 7.50 9.95 -11.27
C ILE A 98 8.45 11.00 -11.83
N ASP A 99 7.99 12.24 -11.93
CA ASP A 99 8.75 13.41 -12.38
C ASP A 99 9.12 14.37 -11.24
N SER A 100 8.60 14.13 -10.04
CA SER A 100 8.79 14.98 -8.88
C SER A 100 8.51 14.24 -7.58
N PRO A 101 9.04 14.67 -6.43
CA PRO A 101 8.68 14.13 -5.12
C PRO A 101 7.18 14.20 -4.83
N LYS A 102 6.52 15.27 -5.28
CA LYS A 102 5.07 15.45 -5.16
C LYS A 102 4.31 14.40 -5.95
N ARG A 103 4.76 14.11 -7.17
CA ARG A 103 4.19 13.04 -8.01
C ARG A 103 4.46 11.66 -7.41
N GLY A 104 5.64 11.46 -6.84
CA GLY A 104 5.98 10.27 -6.08
C GLY A 104 5.01 10.02 -4.92
N PHE A 105 4.69 11.08 -4.14
CA PHE A 105 3.68 10.98 -3.08
C PHE A 105 2.33 10.50 -3.59
N GLN A 106 1.83 11.06 -4.69
CA GLN A 106 0.53 10.68 -5.24
C GLN A 106 0.47 9.24 -5.71
N ILE A 107 1.51 8.81 -6.43
CA ILE A 107 1.62 7.44 -6.90
C ILE A 107 1.68 6.51 -5.69
N GLY A 108 2.53 6.81 -4.71
CA GLY A 108 2.62 6.04 -3.47
C GLY A 108 1.30 6.00 -2.71
N PHE A 109 0.63 7.14 -2.56
CA PHE A 109 -0.68 7.22 -1.92
C PHE A 109 -1.72 6.33 -2.62
N SER A 110 -1.77 6.38 -3.96
CA SER A 110 -2.71 5.58 -4.75
C SER A 110 -2.38 4.07 -4.69
N VAL A 111 -1.10 3.70 -4.67
CA VAL A 111 -0.65 2.32 -4.47
C VAL A 111 -1.03 1.85 -3.07
N GLY A 112 -0.76 2.64 -2.01
CA GLY A 112 -1.15 2.32 -0.64
C GLY A 112 -2.67 2.17 -0.48
N LEU A 113 -3.45 3.01 -1.17
CA LEU A 113 -4.91 2.90 -1.21
C LEU A 113 -5.36 1.59 -1.87
N GLY A 114 -4.77 1.22 -3.01
CA GLY A 114 -5.08 -0.04 -3.70
C GLY A 114 -4.76 -1.27 -2.83
N PHE A 115 -3.62 -1.26 -2.15
CA PHE A 115 -3.25 -2.28 -1.17
C PHE A 115 -4.30 -2.40 -0.06
N ALA A 116 -4.62 -1.28 0.59
CA ALA A 116 -5.59 -1.23 1.67
C ALA A 116 -6.98 -1.74 1.28
N LEU A 117 -7.43 -1.43 0.07
CA LEU A 117 -8.73 -1.89 -0.43
C LEU A 117 -8.80 -3.43 -0.49
N LEU A 118 -7.78 -4.07 -1.06
CA LEU A 118 -7.77 -5.52 -1.18
C LEU A 118 -7.54 -6.20 0.17
N GLU A 119 -6.63 -5.68 0.98
CA GLU A 119 -6.37 -6.19 2.32
C GLU A 119 -7.62 -6.08 3.22
N ASN A 120 -8.30 -4.93 3.21
CA ASN A 120 -9.52 -4.75 3.97
C ASN A 120 -10.63 -5.69 3.54
N LEU A 121 -10.76 -5.94 2.24
CA LEU A 121 -11.72 -6.93 1.74
C LEU A 121 -11.44 -8.32 2.33
N GLN A 122 -10.17 -8.74 2.41
CA GLN A 122 -9.79 -10.02 3.01
C GLN A 122 -10.18 -10.08 4.50
N TYR A 123 -9.85 -9.06 5.30
CA TYR A 123 -10.21 -9.02 6.72
C TYR A 123 -11.71 -8.99 6.95
N ILE A 124 -12.45 -8.24 6.14
CA ILE A 124 -13.91 -8.18 6.20
C ILE A 124 -14.50 -9.56 5.90
N MET A 125 -13.99 -10.26 4.87
CA MET A 125 -14.46 -11.61 4.54
C MET A 125 -14.18 -12.62 5.67
N ILE A 126 -13.01 -12.55 6.30
CA ILE A 126 -12.67 -13.39 7.46
C ILE A 126 -13.60 -13.10 8.63
N SER A 127 -13.91 -11.83 8.89
CA SER A 127 -14.75 -11.41 10.02
C SER A 127 -16.22 -11.79 9.90
N LEU A 128 -16.68 -12.20 8.71
CA LEU A 128 -18.05 -12.68 8.50
C LEU A 128 -18.35 -13.93 9.35
N SER A 129 -17.36 -14.79 9.58
CA SER A 129 -17.51 -15.99 10.43
C SER A 129 -17.81 -15.65 11.90
N GLY A 130 -17.42 -14.46 12.37
CA GLY A 130 -17.70 -13.94 13.70
C GLY A 130 -19.07 -13.27 13.87
N GLY A 131 -19.88 -13.27 12.81
CA GLY A 131 -21.23 -12.67 12.81
C GLY A 131 -21.23 -11.16 12.58
N ALA A 132 -22.43 -10.57 12.59
CA ALA A 132 -22.67 -9.20 12.19
C ALA A 132 -21.89 -8.16 13.02
N ILE A 133 -21.71 -8.39 14.32
CA ILE A 133 -20.97 -7.46 15.20
C ILE A 133 -19.49 -7.46 14.81
N SER A 134 -18.86 -8.62 14.66
CA SER A 134 -17.47 -8.76 14.26
C SER A 134 -17.21 -8.11 12.90
N TYR A 135 -18.06 -8.41 11.93
CA TYR A 135 -18.02 -7.82 10.60
C TYR A 135 -18.11 -6.29 10.64
N SER A 136 -19.11 -5.73 11.34
CA SER A 136 -19.30 -4.28 11.39
C SER A 136 -18.16 -3.58 12.11
N PHE A 137 -17.67 -4.13 13.20
CA PHE A 137 -16.53 -3.58 13.94
C PHE A 137 -15.26 -3.58 13.07
N THR A 138 -14.95 -4.70 12.42
CA THR A 138 -13.80 -4.80 11.51
C THR A 138 -13.90 -3.80 10.37
N ALA A 139 -15.06 -3.67 9.74
CA ALA A 139 -15.27 -2.74 8.63
C ALA A 139 -15.04 -1.28 9.06
N ILE A 140 -15.53 -0.88 10.24
CA ILE A 140 -15.34 0.47 10.77
C ILE A 140 -13.87 0.73 11.10
N VAL A 141 -13.25 -0.13 11.92
CA VAL A 141 -11.88 0.08 12.39
C VAL A 141 -10.89 0.10 11.23
N ARG A 142 -11.03 -0.82 10.29
CA ARG A 142 -10.15 -0.88 9.13
C ARG A 142 -10.43 0.21 8.11
N GLY A 143 -11.69 0.59 7.93
CA GLY A 143 -12.07 1.68 7.04
C GLY A 143 -11.50 3.03 7.48
N VAL A 144 -11.55 3.31 8.79
CA VAL A 144 -11.07 4.59 9.35
C VAL A 144 -9.56 4.60 9.59
N GLY A 145 -8.98 3.48 10.02
CA GLY A 145 -7.58 3.40 10.41
C GLY A 145 -6.66 2.87 9.32
N SER A 146 -6.97 1.71 8.76
CA SER A 146 -6.08 1.00 7.83
C SER A 146 -5.96 1.73 6.48
N ILE A 147 -7.08 2.15 5.88
CA ILE A 147 -7.05 2.78 4.55
C ILE A 147 -6.20 4.06 4.55
N PRO A 148 -6.45 5.06 5.43
CA PRO A 148 -5.61 6.25 5.46
C PRO A 148 -4.16 5.95 5.84
N GLY A 149 -3.95 4.99 6.75
CA GLY A 149 -2.62 4.59 7.20
C GLY A 149 -1.77 4.07 6.05
N HIS A 150 -2.20 3.04 5.34
CA HIS A 150 -1.47 2.49 4.19
C HIS A 150 -1.24 3.53 3.10
N ALA A 151 -2.27 4.32 2.76
CA ALA A 151 -2.14 5.36 1.75
C ALA A 151 -1.08 6.40 2.13
N PHE A 152 -1.09 6.87 3.38
CA PHE A 152 -0.16 7.89 3.85
C PHE A 152 1.29 7.39 3.93
N TRP A 153 1.54 6.24 4.55
CA TRP A 153 2.89 5.69 4.69
C TRP A 153 3.51 5.36 3.33
N THR A 154 2.76 4.71 2.46
CA THR A 154 3.25 4.45 1.09
C THR A 154 3.42 5.74 0.28
N GLY A 155 2.59 6.76 0.55
CA GLY A 155 2.80 8.11 0.00
C GLY A 155 4.15 8.71 0.39
N LEU A 156 4.56 8.59 1.66
CA LEU A 156 5.88 9.03 2.13
C LEU A 156 7.03 8.26 1.47
N SER A 157 6.87 6.94 1.31
CA SER A 157 7.83 6.12 0.55
C SER A 157 7.93 6.62 -0.90
N GLY A 158 6.82 6.98 -1.51
CA GLY A 158 6.76 7.57 -2.85
C GLY A 158 7.48 8.92 -2.97
N VAL A 159 7.41 9.77 -1.93
CA VAL A 159 8.20 11.02 -1.88
C VAL A 159 9.69 10.71 -1.92
N SER A 160 10.15 9.76 -1.11
CA SER A 160 11.56 9.37 -1.05
C SER A 160 12.06 8.83 -2.39
N ILE A 161 11.26 8.00 -3.05
CA ILE A 161 11.56 7.49 -4.39
C ILE A 161 11.61 8.63 -5.40
N GLY A 162 10.66 9.56 -5.37
CA GLY A 162 10.64 10.72 -6.26
C GLY A 162 11.85 11.63 -6.07
N TRP A 163 12.27 11.86 -4.84
CA TRP A 163 13.50 12.60 -4.54
C TRP A 163 14.73 11.92 -5.14
N TYR A 164 14.87 10.63 -4.91
CA TYR A 164 15.99 9.83 -5.41
C TYR A 164 16.07 9.88 -6.94
N LEU A 165 14.95 9.67 -7.63
CA LEU A 165 14.91 9.70 -9.10
C LEU A 165 15.23 11.08 -9.66
N CYS A 166 14.72 12.16 -9.06
CA CYS A 166 15.04 13.53 -9.48
C CYS A 166 16.52 13.86 -9.27
N CYS A 167 17.13 13.45 -8.16
CA CYS A 167 18.56 13.66 -7.93
C CYS A 167 19.42 12.91 -8.95
N LEU A 168 19.06 11.66 -9.32
CA LEU A 168 19.79 10.90 -10.32
C LEU A 168 19.73 11.55 -11.71
N LEU A 169 18.56 12.06 -12.11
CA LEU A 169 18.38 12.73 -13.39
C LEU A 169 19.24 14.01 -13.44
N TYR A 170 19.22 14.81 -12.38
CA TYR A 170 20.01 16.03 -12.30
C TYR A 170 21.52 15.79 -12.36
N THR A 171 22.01 14.71 -11.75
CA THR A 171 23.43 14.35 -11.79
C THR A 171 23.86 13.80 -13.16
N SER A 172 22.99 13.12 -13.89
CA SER A 172 23.29 12.61 -15.23
C SER A 172 23.37 13.73 -16.27
N GLU A 173 22.46 14.71 -16.22
CA GLU A 173 22.49 15.89 -17.08
C GLU A 173 23.74 16.73 -16.84
N ALA A 174 24.12 16.94 -15.58
CA ALA A 174 25.34 17.67 -15.23
C ALA A 174 26.65 16.96 -15.63
N ALA A 175 26.61 15.65 -15.89
CA ALA A 175 27.74 14.87 -16.37
C ALA A 175 27.89 14.91 -17.90
N ASP A 176 26.79 15.02 -18.64
CA ASP A 176 26.79 15.11 -20.11
C ASP A 176 27.23 16.50 -20.62
N ASP A 177 27.09 17.52 -19.78
CA ASP A 177 27.53 18.91 -20.11
C ASP A 177 29.03 19.17 -19.87
N ARG A 178 29.84 18.15 -19.58
CA ARG A 178 31.30 18.21 -19.40
C ARG A 178 32.04 17.45 -20.48
#